data_19146a455f32c69fe9884bac998bc6f4
#
_entry.id   19146a455f32c69fe9884bac998bc6f4
#
_cell.length_a   1.000
_cell.length_b   1.000
_cell.length_c   1.000
_cell.angle_alpha   90.00
_cell.angle_beta   90.00
_cell.angle_gamma   90.00
#
_symmetry.space_group_name_H-M   'P 1'
#
loop_
_entity.id
_entity.type
_entity.pdbx_description
1 polymer ?
#
loop_
_entity_poly.entity_id
_entity_poly.type
_entity_poly.pdbx_seq_one_letter_code
_entity_poly.pdbx_strand_id
1 'polypeptide(L)'
;MATREWKKIKDFQEILFEEYNGIAKITINRPRYRNAFTPRTTLELSQAFAYCREASRISVVILTGAGDKAFCSGGDMHVKGRGGYVDEDGVPRLSVLDVQMQIRRLPKPVIAM
;
A
#
# COMPACT_ATOMS: atom_id res chain seq x y z
N MET A 1 19.05 -20.32 -11.67
CA MET A 1 18.30 -19.08 -11.88
C MET A 1 18.51 -18.16 -10.67
N ALA A 2 18.90 -16.94 -10.93
CA ALA A 2 19.15 -16.01 -9.83
C ALA A 2 17.85 -15.64 -9.14
N THR A 3 17.82 -15.71 -7.82
CA THR A 3 16.69 -15.27 -7.02
C THR A 3 16.69 -13.74 -6.98
N ARG A 4 15.52 -13.14 -7.23
CA ARG A 4 15.40 -11.70 -7.11
C ARG A 4 15.52 -11.29 -5.64
N GLU A 5 16.41 -10.34 -5.39
CA GLU A 5 16.59 -9.80 -4.05
C GLU A 5 15.90 -8.45 -3.95
N TRP A 6 14.73 -8.44 -3.34
CA TRP A 6 14.00 -7.21 -3.07
C TRP A 6 14.65 -6.51 -1.89
N LYS A 7 14.97 -5.24 -2.08
CA LYS A 7 15.57 -4.41 -1.04
C LYS A 7 14.50 -3.52 -0.43
N LYS A 8 14.43 -3.52 0.89
CA LYS A 8 13.49 -2.65 1.61
C LYS A 8 13.84 -1.20 1.36
N ILE A 9 12.84 -0.39 0.96
CA ILE A 9 13.00 1.04 0.81
C ILE A 9 12.78 1.75 2.15
N LYS A 10 11.74 1.34 2.89
CA LYS A 10 11.38 1.94 4.16
C LYS A 10 10.60 0.93 5.00
N ASP A 11 10.75 1.02 6.34
CA ASP A 11 9.95 0.22 7.27
C ASP A 11 8.58 0.83 7.46
N PHE A 12 7.56 0.00 7.28
CA PHE A 12 6.17 0.34 7.57
C PHE A 12 5.56 -0.74 8.46
N GLN A 13 4.42 -0.45 9.07
CA GLN A 13 3.76 -1.39 9.97
C GLN A 13 2.81 -2.35 9.23
N GLU A 14 2.09 -1.85 8.24
CA GLU A 14 1.03 -2.61 7.58
C GLU A 14 1.27 -2.86 6.10
N ILE A 15 2.36 -2.34 5.54
CA ILE A 15 2.78 -2.64 4.18
C ILE A 15 4.25 -2.99 4.15
N LEU A 16 4.65 -3.71 3.10
CA LEU A 16 6.06 -3.90 2.75
C LEU A 16 6.34 -3.01 1.55
N PHE A 17 7.46 -2.30 1.59
CA PHE A 17 7.86 -1.39 0.52
C PHE A 17 9.28 -1.71 0.10
N GLU A 18 9.40 -2.27 -1.10
CA GLU A 18 10.64 -2.84 -1.58
C GLU A 18 10.92 -2.41 -3.01
N GLU A 19 12.17 -2.53 -3.44
CA GLU A 19 12.55 -2.26 -4.82
C GLU A 19 13.50 -3.31 -5.36
N TYR A 20 13.45 -3.50 -6.66
CA TYR A 20 14.39 -4.33 -7.40
C TYR A 20 14.48 -3.79 -8.82
N ASN A 21 15.69 -3.40 -9.21
CA ASN A 21 16.01 -3.02 -10.61
C ASN A 21 15.03 -2.00 -11.20
N GLY A 22 14.72 -0.95 -10.45
CA GLY A 22 13.82 0.11 -10.90
C GLY A 22 12.34 -0.17 -10.74
N ILE A 23 11.99 -1.32 -10.18
CA ILE A 23 10.62 -1.71 -9.88
C ILE A 23 10.38 -1.57 -8.39
N ALA A 24 9.37 -0.78 -8.00
CA ALA A 24 8.92 -0.73 -6.62
C ALA A 24 7.79 -1.73 -6.42
N LYS A 25 7.83 -2.44 -5.31
CA LYS A 25 6.75 -3.36 -4.93
C LYS A 25 6.18 -2.92 -3.59
N ILE A 26 4.89 -2.63 -3.60
CA ILE A 26 4.13 -2.29 -2.40
C ILE A 26 3.23 -3.48 -2.09
N THR A 27 3.40 -4.08 -0.93
CA THR A 27 2.65 -5.25 -0.51
C THR A 27 1.79 -4.89 0.69
N ILE A 28 0.47 -5.02 0.57
CA ILE A 28 -0.41 -4.90 1.72
C ILE A 28 -0.17 -6.13 2.59
N ASN A 29 0.35 -5.92 3.80
CA ASN A 29 0.83 -7.01 4.64
C ASN A 29 -0.05 -7.19 5.88
N ARG A 30 -1.30 -7.57 5.62
CA ARG A 30 -2.26 -7.92 6.65
C ARG A 30 -2.97 -9.24 6.29
N PRO A 31 -2.21 -10.33 5.99
CA PRO A 31 -2.81 -11.57 5.49
C PRO A 31 -3.78 -12.19 6.51
N ARG A 32 -3.55 -11.98 7.79
CA ARG A 32 -4.43 -12.44 8.88
C ARG A 32 -5.84 -11.86 8.74
N TYR A 33 -5.97 -10.68 8.13
CA TYR A 33 -7.24 -9.98 7.92
C TYR A 33 -7.61 -9.92 6.44
N ARG A 34 -7.10 -10.86 5.64
CA ARG A 34 -7.30 -10.90 4.17
C ARG A 34 -6.89 -9.60 3.50
N ASN A 35 -5.86 -8.95 4.05
CA ASN A 35 -5.31 -7.69 3.56
C ASN A 35 -6.35 -6.56 3.53
N ALA A 36 -7.30 -6.58 4.47
CA ALA A 36 -8.21 -5.48 4.69
C ALA A 36 -7.42 -4.25 5.16
N PHE A 37 -7.77 -3.07 4.67
CA PHE A 37 -7.03 -1.86 5.00
C PHE A 37 -7.64 -1.15 6.21
N THR A 38 -6.77 -0.52 6.98
CA THR A 38 -7.11 0.38 8.08
C THR A 38 -6.69 1.80 7.68
N PRO A 39 -7.02 2.83 8.48
CA PRO A 39 -6.46 4.17 8.24
C PRO A 39 -4.94 4.19 8.19
N ARG A 40 -4.27 3.36 8.99
CA ARG A 40 -2.81 3.23 8.96
C ARG A 40 -2.34 2.67 7.61
N THR A 41 -3.00 1.65 7.10
CA THR A 41 -2.65 1.06 5.81
C THR A 41 -2.72 2.11 4.70
N THR A 42 -3.81 2.88 4.64
CA THR A 42 -3.97 3.90 3.61
C THR A 42 -2.96 5.03 3.75
N LEU A 43 -2.62 5.42 4.98
CA LEU A 43 -1.58 6.41 5.20
C LEU A 43 -0.24 5.91 4.67
N GLU A 44 0.12 4.67 4.97
CA GLU A 44 1.38 4.08 4.54
C GLU A 44 1.43 3.92 3.02
N LEU A 45 0.31 3.48 2.40
CA LEU A 45 0.19 3.42 0.95
C LEU A 45 0.40 4.80 0.32
N SER A 46 -0.22 5.83 0.89
CA SER A 46 -0.08 7.20 0.40
C SER A 46 1.38 7.65 0.43
N GLN A 47 2.09 7.35 1.51
CA GLN A 47 3.51 7.70 1.64
C GLN A 47 4.36 6.94 0.61
N ALA A 48 4.07 5.65 0.41
CA ALA A 48 4.81 4.83 -0.55
C ALA A 48 4.60 5.32 -1.99
N PHE A 49 3.37 5.63 -2.38
CA PHE A 49 3.08 6.15 -3.72
C PHE A 49 3.69 7.53 -3.94
N ALA A 50 3.69 8.40 -2.92
CA ALA A 50 4.34 9.70 -3.01
C ALA A 50 5.85 9.53 -3.25
N TYR A 51 6.48 8.59 -2.56
CA TYR A 51 7.89 8.27 -2.78
C TYR A 51 8.13 7.79 -4.21
N CYS A 52 7.30 6.88 -4.71
CA CYS A 52 7.42 6.35 -6.06
C CYS A 52 7.26 7.43 -7.12
N ARG A 53 6.41 8.42 -6.87
CA ARG A 53 6.22 9.53 -7.79
C ARG A 53 7.51 10.33 -7.95
N GLU A 54 8.22 10.60 -6.86
CA GLU A 54 9.40 11.49 -6.86
C GLU A 54 10.71 10.75 -7.14
N ALA A 55 10.78 9.46 -6.90
CA ALA A 55 12.02 8.70 -7.09
C ALA A 55 12.25 8.40 -8.57
N SER A 56 13.17 9.12 -9.19
CA SER A 56 13.45 8.98 -10.63
C SER A 56 13.92 7.60 -11.01
N ARG A 57 14.55 6.86 -10.09
CA ARG A 57 15.03 5.51 -10.37
C ARG A 57 13.91 4.46 -10.43
N ILE A 58 12.72 4.80 -9.94
CA ILE A 58 11.58 3.89 -9.99
C ILE A 58 10.80 4.15 -11.28
N SER A 59 10.64 3.11 -12.10
CA SER A 59 9.94 3.20 -13.39
C SER A 59 8.56 2.58 -13.37
N VAL A 60 8.36 1.56 -12.53
CA VAL A 60 7.12 0.78 -12.47
C VAL A 60 6.81 0.47 -11.01
N VAL A 61 5.55 0.48 -10.65
CA VAL A 61 5.09 0.11 -9.30
C VAL A 61 4.20 -1.12 -9.40
N ILE A 62 4.49 -2.12 -8.56
CA ILE A 62 3.64 -3.30 -8.38
C ILE A 62 2.91 -3.12 -7.05
N LEU A 63 1.60 -3.29 -7.07
CA LEU A 63 0.77 -3.32 -5.86
C LEU A 63 0.22 -4.72 -5.71
N THR A 64 0.46 -5.34 -4.56
CA THR A 64 0.04 -6.72 -4.32
C THR A 64 -0.39 -6.89 -2.86
N GLY A 65 -0.93 -8.05 -2.53
CA GLY A 65 -1.29 -8.44 -1.16
C GLY A 65 -0.45 -9.61 -0.70
N ALA A 66 -0.08 -9.61 0.58
CA ALA A 66 0.70 -10.69 1.18
C ALA A 66 -0.13 -11.98 1.28
N GLY A 67 0.55 -13.12 1.19
CA GLY A 67 -0.08 -14.42 1.29
C GLY A 67 -0.77 -14.84 0.00
N ASP A 68 -1.62 -15.86 0.09
CA ASP A 68 -2.26 -16.49 -1.06
C ASP A 68 -3.80 -16.41 -1.02
N LYS A 69 -4.38 -15.65 -0.09
CA LYS A 69 -5.83 -15.63 0.15
C LYS A 69 -6.53 -14.45 -0.51
N ALA A 70 -5.94 -13.26 -0.47
CA ALA A 70 -6.57 -12.08 -1.01
C ALA A 70 -5.54 -11.02 -1.38
N PHE A 71 -5.83 -10.28 -2.43
CA PHE A 71 -5.12 -9.04 -2.74
C PHE A 71 -5.46 -7.99 -1.69
N CYS A 72 -6.73 -7.66 -1.57
CA CYS A 72 -7.27 -6.74 -0.58
C CYS A 72 -8.78 -6.98 -0.47
N SER A 73 -9.27 -7.23 0.74
CA SER A 73 -10.69 -7.52 0.94
C SER A 73 -11.54 -6.29 1.22
N GLY A 74 -10.96 -5.09 1.14
CA GLY A 74 -11.67 -3.85 1.39
C GLY A 74 -11.31 -3.26 2.74
N GLY A 75 -12.16 -2.37 3.27
CA GLY A 75 -11.92 -1.75 4.56
C GLY A 75 -12.12 -2.73 5.71
N ASP A 76 -11.27 -2.61 6.72
CA ASP A 76 -11.36 -3.49 7.90
C ASP A 76 -12.57 -3.11 8.75
N MET A 77 -13.57 -4.00 8.79
CA MET A 77 -14.81 -3.77 9.52
C MET A 77 -14.63 -3.76 11.03
N HIS A 78 -13.55 -4.36 11.53
CA HIS A 78 -13.26 -4.35 12.97
C HIS A 78 -12.77 -2.99 13.46
N VAL A 79 -12.17 -2.21 12.55
CA VAL A 79 -11.65 -0.88 12.86
C VAL A 79 -12.68 0.21 12.58
N LYS A 80 -13.69 -0.09 11.76
CA LYS A 80 -14.74 0.85 11.41
C LYS A 80 -15.73 0.98 12.57
N GLY A 81 -15.74 2.11 13.26
CA GLY A 81 -16.70 2.42 14.30
C GLY A 81 -17.99 3.01 13.73
N ARG A 82 -18.89 3.47 14.62
CA ARG A 82 -20.16 4.10 14.24
C ARG A 82 -19.97 5.34 13.38
N GLY A 83 -18.89 6.08 13.60
CA GLY A 83 -18.55 7.28 12.84
C GLY A 83 -17.73 7.01 11.59
N GLY A 84 -17.57 5.76 11.18
CA GLY A 84 -16.70 5.38 10.06
C GLY A 84 -15.26 5.11 10.51
N TYR A 85 -14.33 5.28 9.58
CA TYR A 85 -12.91 5.04 9.89
C TYR A 85 -12.31 6.26 10.57
N VAL A 86 -11.67 6.01 11.71
CA VAL A 86 -11.04 7.04 12.53
C VAL A 86 -9.56 6.66 12.68
N ASP A 87 -8.66 7.63 12.49
CA ASP A 87 -7.23 7.39 12.65
C ASP A 87 -6.81 7.38 14.13
N GLU A 88 -5.51 7.25 14.38
CA GLU A 88 -4.95 7.17 15.73
C GLU A 88 -5.21 8.45 16.54
N ASP A 89 -5.39 9.57 15.86
CA ASP A 89 -5.65 10.87 16.49
C ASP A 89 -7.15 11.12 16.70
N GLY A 90 -8.00 10.15 16.38
CA GLY A 90 -9.43 10.28 16.52
C GLY A 90 -10.10 11.05 15.40
N VAL A 91 -9.41 11.32 14.31
CA VAL A 91 -9.94 12.09 13.18
C VAL A 91 -10.52 11.16 12.13
N PRO A 92 -11.80 11.33 11.73
CA PRO A 92 -12.36 10.55 10.64
C PRO A 92 -11.63 10.81 9.32
N ARG A 93 -11.21 9.74 8.61
CA ARG A 93 -10.48 9.87 7.35
C ARG A 93 -10.98 8.88 6.31
N LEU A 94 -11.24 9.37 5.11
CA LEU A 94 -11.53 8.58 3.92
C LEU A 94 -10.33 8.58 2.98
N SER A 95 -9.15 8.31 3.53
CA SER A 95 -7.89 8.41 2.79
C SER A 95 -7.74 7.37 1.68
N VAL A 96 -8.58 6.34 1.65
CA VAL A 96 -8.57 5.35 0.56
C VAL A 96 -8.87 6.01 -0.79
N LEU A 97 -9.76 7.00 -0.83
CA LEU A 97 -10.06 7.72 -2.06
C LEU A 97 -8.85 8.51 -2.56
N ASP A 98 -8.10 9.10 -1.62
CA ASP A 98 -6.87 9.82 -1.95
C ASP A 98 -5.82 8.88 -2.54
N VAL A 99 -5.69 7.68 -1.98
CA VAL A 99 -4.76 6.66 -2.49
C VAL A 99 -5.16 6.25 -3.90
N GLN A 100 -6.45 6.03 -4.15
CA GLN A 100 -6.94 5.70 -5.49
C GLN A 100 -6.61 6.79 -6.50
N MET A 101 -6.76 8.06 -6.11
CA MET A 101 -6.40 9.19 -6.97
C MET A 101 -4.89 9.27 -7.21
N GLN A 102 -4.07 8.97 -6.19
CA GLN A 102 -2.63 8.93 -6.36
C GLN A 102 -2.22 7.87 -7.38
N ILE A 103 -2.81 6.68 -7.32
CA ILE A 103 -2.55 5.61 -8.29
C ILE A 103 -2.91 6.08 -9.70
N ARG A 104 -4.09 6.66 -9.86
CA ARG A 104 -4.59 7.11 -11.15
C ARG A 104 -3.72 8.21 -11.76
N ARG A 105 -3.19 9.11 -10.92
CA ARG A 105 -2.41 10.27 -11.36
C ARG A 105 -0.90 10.02 -11.39
N LEU A 106 -0.46 8.86 -10.93
CA LEU A 106 0.96 8.55 -10.94
C LEU A 106 1.46 8.49 -12.39
N PRO A 107 2.52 9.25 -12.75
CA PRO A 107 3.04 9.23 -14.13
C PRO A 107 3.94 8.02 -14.40
N LYS A 108 3.60 6.88 -13.84
CA LYS A 108 4.31 5.60 -13.96
C LYS A 108 3.29 4.49 -13.93
N PRO A 109 3.50 3.37 -14.66
CA PRO A 109 2.58 2.24 -14.61
C PRO A 109 2.47 1.67 -13.19
N VAL A 110 1.24 1.36 -12.78
CA VAL A 110 0.96 0.62 -11.54
C VAL A 110 0.28 -0.68 -11.94
N ILE A 111 0.89 -1.79 -11.55
CA ILE A 111 0.41 -3.13 -11.91
C ILE A 111 -0.11 -3.79 -10.64
N ALA A 112 -1.38 -4.17 -10.66
CA ALA A 112 -1.98 -4.94 -9.57
C ALA A 112 -1.69 -6.44 -9.80
N MET A 113 -1.21 -7.10 -8.77
CA MET A 113 -0.89 -8.52 -8.84
C MET A 113 -1.59 -9.32 -7.75
#